data_b32906580b5b0e79515421a3bb8bbe3a
#
_entry.id   b32906580b5b0e79515421a3bb8bbe3a
#
_cell.length_a   1.000
_cell.length_b   1.000
_cell.length_c   1.000
_cell.angle_alpha   90.00
_cell.angle_beta   90.00
_cell.angle_gamma   90.00
#
_symmetry.space_group_name_H-M   'P 1'
#
loop_
_entity.id
_entity.type
_entity.pdbx_description
1 polymer ?
#
loop_
_entity_poly.entity_id
_entity_poly.type
_entity_poly.pdbx_seq_one_letter_code
_entity_poly.pdbx_strand_id
1 'polypeptide(L)' 'MLKLSDLLALVHGEFKVIVHKLHDVPHTLGGGVNGVFWEDVAVDNMIVSRITHVNNILVIEVFEDL' A
#
# COMPACT_ATOMS: atom_id res chain seq x y z
N MET A 1 -12.62 -2.90 -8.49
CA MET A 1 -11.47 -2.14 -8.01
C MET A 1 -10.52 -3.07 -7.26
N LEU A 2 -9.24 -2.80 -7.36
CA LEU A 2 -8.24 -3.64 -6.69
C LEU A 2 -8.08 -3.21 -5.23
N LYS A 3 -8.34 -4.12 -4.32
CA LYS A 3 -8.14 -3.87 -2.89
C LYS A 3 -6.69 -4.15 -2.52
N LEU A 4 -6.16 -3.37 -1.58
CA LEU A 4 -4.80 -3.55 -1.11
C LEU A 4 -4.57 -4.98 -0.57
N SER A 5 -5.52 -5.53 0.17
CA SER A 5 -5.42 -6.89 0.71
C SER A 5 -5.24 -7.93 -0.38
N ASP A 6 -5.91 -7.76 -1.52
CA ASP A 6 -5.79 -8.70 -2.64
C ASP A 6 -4.42 -8.58 -3.32
N LEU A 7 -3.92 -7.35 -3.46
CA LEU A 7 -2.60 -7.12 -4.05
C LEU A 7 -1.50 -7.69 -3.17
N LEU A 8 -1.59 -7.48 -1.86
CA LEU A 8 -0.54 -7.93 -0.92
C LEU A 8 -0.33 -9.44 -0.98
N ALA A 9 -1.37 -10.20 -1.28
CA ALA A 9 -1.25 -11.66 -1.43
C ALA A 9 -0.32 -12.07 -2.59
N LEU A 10 -0.06 -11.15 -3.52
CA LEU A 10 0.75 -11.40 -4.71
C LEU A 10 2.13 -10.71 -4.65
N VAL A 11 2.39 -9.91 -3.63
CA VAL A 11 3.61 -9.11 -3.57
C VAL A 11 4.80 -9.96 -3.14
N HIS A 12 5.90 -9.83 -3.89
CA HIS A 12 7.20 -10.41 -3.57
C HIS A 12 8.21 -9.30 -3.34
N GLY A 13 9.09 -9.48 -2.35
CA GLY A 13 10.12 -8.50 -2.04
C GLY A 13 9.62 -7.36 -1.18
N GLU A 14 10.45 -6.33 -1.05
CA GLU A 14 10.11 -5.16 -0.25
C GLU A 14 9.03 -4.31 -0.89
N PHE A 15 8.16 -3.79 -0.06
CA PHE A 15 7.13 -2.86 -0.50
C PHE A 15 6.90 -1.77 0.54
N LYS A 16 6.32 -0.65 0.10
CA LYS A 16 5.77 0.34 1.01
C LYS A 16 4.44 0.83 0.47
N VAL A 17 3.59 1.30 1.36
CA VAL A 17 2.26 1.78 1.04
C VAL A 17 2.14 3.26 1.40
N ILE A 18 1.69 4.05 0.44
CA ILE A 18 1.44 5.48 0.61
C ILE A 18 -0.07 5.70 0.53
N VAL A 19 -0.62 6.37 1.52
CA VAL A 19 -2.05 6.68 1.59
C VAL A 19 -2.30 8.08 1.10
N HIS A 20 -3.25 8.19 0.19
CA HIS A 20 -3.79 9.47 -0.26
C HIS A 20 -5.17 9.67 0.38
N LYS A 21 -5.35 10.80 1.03
CA LYS A 21 -6.63 11.20 1.60
C LYS A 21 -7.08 12.49 0.93
N LEU A 22 -8.38 12.64 0.77
CA LEU A 22 -8.96 13.85 0.20
C LEU A 22 -8.59 15.06 1.08
N HIS A 23 -8.10 16.12 0.44
CA HIS A 23 -7.69 17.37 1.11
C HIS A 23 -6.52 17.22 2.08
N ASP A 24 -5.71 16.18 1.92
CA ASP A 24 -4.55 15.97 2.77
C ASP A 24 -3.33 15.61 1.93
N VAL A 25 -2.13 15.77 2.50
CA VAL A 25 -0.90 15.35 1.83
C VAL A 25 -0.74 13.84 1.95
N PRO A 26 -0.20 13.17 0.93
CA PRO A 26 0.10 11.76 1.02
C PRO A 26 1.07 11.45 2.14
N HIS A 27 0.86 10.35 2.84
CA HIS A 27 1.78 9.93 3.89
C HIS A 27 2.02 8.43 3.81
N THR A 28 3.15 7.99 4.34
CA THR A 28 3.50 6.57 4.37
C THR A 28 2.67 5.85 5.42
N LEU A 29 1.92 4.86 5.00
CA LEU A 29 1.16 4.01 5.90
C LEU A 29 2.07 2.97 6.58
N GLY A 30 2.99 2.41 5.83
CA GLY A 30 3.90 1.39 6.32
C GLY A 30 4.56 0.66 5.17
N GLY A 31 5.33 -0.34 5.50
CA GLY A 31 6.00 -1.18 4.54
C GLY A 31 6.23 -2.58 5.09
N GLY A 32 6.80 -3.44 4.27
CA GLY A 32 7.06 -4.80 4.65
C GLY A 32 7.78 -5.59 3.57
N VAL A 33 7.67 -6.90 3.64
CA VAL A 33 8.29 -7.81 2.69
C VAL A 33 7.33 -8.97 2.40
N ASN A 34 7.29 -9.38 1.14
CA ASN A 34 6.47 -10.51 0.69
C ASN A 34 4.99 -10.39 1.11
N GLY A 35 4.46 -9.17 1.03
CA GLY A 35 3.04 -8.92 1.33
C GLY A 35 2.71 -8.82 2.81
N VAL A 36 3.70 -8.88 3.69
CA VAL A 36 3.49 -8.82 5.14
C VAL A 36 4.14 -7.54 5.67
N PHE A 37 3.35 -6.71 6.35
CA PHE A 37 3.86 -5.49 6.97
C PHE A 37 4.79 -5.82 8.13
N TRP A 38 5.81 -4.98 8.32
CA TRP A 38 6.70 -5.08 9.47
C TRP A 38 6.01 -4.73 10.79
N GLU A 39 4.97 -3.90 10.73
CA GLU A 39 4.17 -3.49 11.88
C GLU A 39 2.70 -3.79 11.61
N ASP A 40 1.89 -3.79 12.65
CA ASP A 40 0.44 -3.96 12.49
C ASP A 40 -0.15 -2.76 11.76
N VAL A 41 -0.72 -3.01 10.60
CA VAL A 41 -1.37 -2.01 9.78
C VAL A 41 -2.73 -2.52 9.37
N ALA A 42 -3.77 -1.73 9.65
CA ALA A 42 -5.11 -2.04 9.18
C ALA A 42 -5.21 -1.71 7.69
N VAL A 43 -5.56 -2.69 6.88
CA VAL A 43 -5.63 -2.53 5.42
C VAL A 43 -7.06 -2.56 4.90
N ASP A 44 -8.03 -2.58 5.80
CA ASP A 44 -9.44 -2.61 5.44
C ASP A 44 -9.83 -1.33 4.69
N ASN A 45 -10.67 -1.48 3.69
CA ASN A 45 -11.21 -0.36 2.90
C ASN A 45 -10.15 0.45 2.14
N MET A 46 -9.01 -0.15 1.85
CA MET A 46 -7.99 0.51 1.05
C MET A 46 -8.01 0.02 -0.38
N ILE A 47 -8.07 0.96 -1.30
CA ILE A 47 -8.16 0.72 -2.74
C ILE A 47 -6.85 1.14 -3.38
N VAL A 48 -6.26 0.27 -4.19
CA VAL A 48 -5.02 0.57 -4.90
C VAL A 48 -5.32 1.54 -6.04
N SER A 49 -4.62 2.67 -6.05
CA SER A 49 -4.75 3.65 -7.12
C SER A 49 -3.58 3.60 -8.10
N ARG A 50 -2.40 3.23 -7.63
CA ARG A 50 -1.19 3.25 -8.46
C ARG A 50 -0.13 2.34 -7.87
N ILE A 51 0.66 1.72 -8.76
CA ILE A 51 1.80 0.89 -8.37
C ILE A 51 3.01 1.38 -9.15
N THR A 52 4.10 1.66 -8.43
CA THR A 52 5.39 2.03 -9.02
C THR A 52 6.52 1.23 -8.38
N HIS A 53 7.68 1.29 -8.97
CA HIS A 53 8.85 0.55 -8.51
C HIS A 53 10.02 1.53 -8.41
N VAL A 54 10.59 1.68 -7.23
CA VAL A 54 11.69 2.61 -6.99
C VAL A 54 12.77 1.89 -6.18
N ASN A 55 13.99 1.83 -6.72
CA ASN A 55 15.14 1.20 -6.03
C ASN A 55 14.84 -0.20 -5.49
N ASN A 56 14.19 -1.02 -6.31
CA ASN A 56 13.80 -2.40 -5.97
C ASN A 56 12.75 -2.49 -4.86
N ILE A 57 12.09 -1.39 -4.54
CA ILE A 57 10.98 -1.37 -3.60
C ILE A 57 9.70 -1.11 -4.37
N LEU A 58 8.71 -1.94 -4.16
CA LEU A 58 7.38 -1.73 -4.74
C LEU A 58 6.67 -0.64 -3.95
N VAL A 59 6.26 0.42 -4.63
CA VAL A 59 5.53 1.53 -4.00
C VAL A 59 4.07 1.42 -4.41
N ILE A 60 3.20 1.20 -3.43
CA ILE A 60 1.77 1.02 -3.64
C ILE A 60 1.06 2.26 -3.11
N GLU A 61 0.40 2.99 -4.00
CA GLU A 61 -0.39 4.15 -3.62
C GLU A 61 -1.84 3.73 -3.49
N VAL A 62 -2.44 4.07 -2.36
CA VAL A 62 -3.82 3.69 -2.05
C VAL A 62 -4.60 4.91 -1.56
N PHE A 63 -5.90 4.81 -1.58
CA PHE A 63 -6.77 5.74 -0.87
C PHE A 63 -7.78 4.95 -0.04
N GLU A 64 -8.25 5.55 1.06
CA GLU A 64 -9.27 4.93 1.89
C GLU A 64 -10.63 5.08 1.22
N ASP A 65 -11.35 3.98 1.16
CA ASP A 65 -12.73 3.96 0.71
C ASP A 65 -13.62 4.24 1.93
N LEU A 66 -14.16 5.45 1.96
CA LEU A 66 -15.00 5.86 3.08
C LEU A 66 -16.46 5.49 2.84
#